data_0ad84dea06c3b66dbd6d1ba2cfda4ca3
#
_entry.id   0ad84dea06c3b66dbd6d1ba2cfda4ca3
#
_cell.length_a   1.000
_cell.length_b   1.000
_cell.length_c   1.000
_cell.angle_alpha   90.00
_cell.angle_beta   90.00
_cell.angle_gamma   90.00
#
_symmetry.space_group_name_H-M   'P 1'
#
loop_
_entity.id
_entity.type
_entity.pdbx_description
1 polymer ?
#
loop_
_entity_poly.entity_id
_entity_poly.type
_entity_poly.pdbx_seq_one_letter_code
_entity_poly.pdbx_strand_id
1 'polypeptide(L)'
;NKVLGNATLMTTGPYEIPNVKVDTRSVYTNNIPTGALRGFGAPQGAFVAEMMVNKLAEALEMDPVELRMKNILHEGSLMSVQTPLTGNATIDKVTERCAEEAGWENTDKGWDLVSAPKNDEENPHLKRGIGFACGFKNTGFSFGYQENSWAKVEIHGDSEIERVVVHHGAADVGQGAHTVIMQAAAEAVGASYDKVEFVGEDSDIGGDSGSTSASRMTFMALNSVKGAGERALEKWEDEVRPAIAEYKYLAPKTTPYDPETGKSIPNVAYGHCAQVADLEVDTETGHIHIHNMISTSDLGKVINPQQVVGQIEGGTLQMIGHALMEDFIHQDGYVQTAELSTYLIPTVLDIPTNFKT
;
A
#
# COMPACT_ATOMS: atom_id res chain seq x y z
N ASN A 1 -11.59 16.67 4.06
CA ASN A 1 -10.25 16.27 3.67
C ASN A 1 -10.12 14.74 3.76
N LYS A 2 -9.91 14.06 2.62
CA LYS A 2 -9.87 12.58 2.55
C LYS A 2 -8.62 11.98 3.19
N VAL A 3 -7.49 12.70 3.18
CA VAL A 3 -6.26 12.29 3.89
C VAL A 3 -6.54 12.19 5.39
N LEU A 4 -7.24 13.17 5.94
CA LEU A 4 -7.63 13.17 7.36
C LEU A 4 -8.54 11.99 7.71
N GLY A 5 -9.52 11.66 6.86
CA GLY A 5 -10.41 10.50 7.07
C GLY A 5 -9.65 9.18 7.15
N ASN A 6 -8.71 8.97 6.23
CA ASN A 6 -7.86 7.78 6.26
C ASN A 6 -6.92 7.76 7.48
N ALA A 7 -6.29 8.88 7.82
CA ALA A 7 -5.47 8.98 9.03
C ALA A 7 -6.29 8.63 10.28
N THR A 8 -7.53 9.15 10.39
CA THR A 8 -8.45 8.83 11.49
C THR A 8 -8.72 7.32 11.60
N LEU A 9 -9.03 6.66 10.48
CA LEU A 9 -9.29 5.23 10.43
C LEU A 9 -8.05 4.41 10.85
N MET A 10 -6.87 4.82 10.38
CA MET A 10 -5.62 4.07 10.59
C MET A 10 -4.93 4.36 11.93
N THR A 11 -5.36 5.37 12.68
CA THR A 11 -4.74 5.76 13.96
C THR A 11 -4.82 4.68 15.04
N THR A 12 -5.76 3.75 14.94
CA THR A 12 -5.85 2.59 15.85
C THR A 12 -4.89 1.46 15.48
N GLY A 13 -4.23 1.54 14.32
CA GLY A 13 -3.46 0.43 13.78
C GLY A 13 -4.34 -0.77 13.40
N PRO A 14 -3.73 -1.91 13.05
CA PRO A 14 -4.44 -3.14 12.70
C PRO A 14 -4.81 -3.96 13.95
N TYR A 15 -5.31 -3.30 14.99
CA TYR A 15 -5.58 -3.92 16.28
C TYR A 15 -7.06 -3.89 16.64
N GLU A 16 -7.50 -4.93 17.33
CA GLU A 16 -8.82 -5.02 17.90
C GLU A 16 -8.88 -4.21 19.21
N ILE A 17 -9.47 -3.03 19.14
CA ILE A 17 -9.60 -2.10 20.27
C ILE A 17 -11.10 -1.86 20.50
N PRO A 18 -11.67 -2.38 21.61
CA PRO A 18 -13.13 -2.37 21.80
C PRO A 18 -13.70 -0.98 22.07
N ASN A 19 -12.91 -0.06 22.59
CA ASN A 19 -13.37 1.31 22.93
C ASN A 19 -12.43 2.32 22.28
N VAL A 20 -12.91 3.04 21.28
CA VAL A 20 -12.13 4.01 20.51
C VAL A 20 -12.82 5.36 20.49
N LYS A 21 -12.04 6.41 20.76
CA LYS A 21 -12.41 7.79 20.48
C LYS A 21 -11.25 8.48 19.78
N VAL A 22 -11.48 8.99 18.58
CA VAL A 22 -10.46 9.69 17.77
C VAL A 22 -11.00 11.06 17.36
N ASP A 23 -10.29 12.11 17.75
CA ASP A 23 -10.56 13.48 17.35
C ASP A 23 -9.42 13.97 16.45
N THR A 24 -9.67 14.09 15.17
CA THR A 24 -8.68 14.57 14.18
C THR A 24 -9.07 15.92 13.61
N ARG A 25 -8.08 16.79 13.38
CA ARG A 25 -8.30 18.13 12.85
C ARG A 25 -7.32 18.45 11.74
N SER A 26 -7.83 18.98 10.65
CA SER A 26 -7.02 19.63 9.62
C SER A 26 -7.13 21.13 9.83
N VAL A 27 -6.00 21.80 10.00
CA VAL A 27 -5.95 23.24 10.30
C VAL A 27 -5.23 24.00 9.19
N TYR A 28 -5.63 25.23 8.97
CA TYR A 28 -4.86 26.16 8.14
C TYR A 28 -3.69 26.70 8.96
N THR A 29 -2.54 26.81 8.32
CA THR A 29 -1.32 27.39 8.91
C THR A 29 -0.70 28.38 7.95
N ASN A 30 0.31 29.12 8.38
CA ASN A 30 1.14 29.97 7.52
C ASN A 30 2.24 29.20 6.79
N ASN A 31 2.33 27.89 7.00
CA ASN A 31 3.25 27.02 6.30
C ASN A 31 2.75 26.71 4.89
N ILE A 32 3.62 26.20 4.05
CA ILE A 32 3.27 25.71 2.72
C ILE A 32 2.14 24.66 2.85
N PRO A 33 1.09 24.75 2.00
CA PRO A 33 0.02 23.77 2.01
C PRO A 33 0.55 22.35 1.77
N THR A 34 0.22 21.45 2.68
CA THR A 34 0.53 20.02 2.51
C THR A 34 -0.59 19.30 1.81
N GLY A 35 -0.28 18.22 1.12
CA GLY A 35 -1.22 17.45 0.33
C GLY A 35 -1.11 15.94 0.57
N ALA A 36 -1.48 15.18 -0.45
CA ALA A 36 -1.44 13.73 -0.42
C ALA A 36 -0.01 13.21 -0.64
N LEU A 37 0.50 12.47 0.33
CA LEU A 37 1.67 11.61 0.18
C LEU A 37 1.20 10.19 -0.19
N ARG A 38 2.06 9.39 -0.78
CA ARG A 38 1.85 7.94 -0.99
C ARG A 38 1.39 7.29 0.32
N GLY A 39 0.29 6.51 0.27
CA GLY A 39 -0.39 5.98 1.48
C GLY A 39 -1.55 6.84 1.99
N PHE A 40 -1.64 8.13 1.62
CA PHE A 40 -2.81 9.01 1.73
C PHE A 40 -3.44 9.07 3.13
N GLY A 41 -2.62 9.31 4.15
CA GLY A 41 -3.03 9.39 5.57
C GLY A 41 -2.74 8.12 6.38
N ALA A 42 -2.59 6.97 5.73
CA ALA A 42 -2.20 5.74 6.42
C ALA A 42 -0.81 5.82 7.07
N PRO A 43 0.23 6.40 6.43
CA PRO A 43 1.53 6.52 7.09
C PRO A 43 1.49 7.31 8.40
N GLN A 44 0.74 8.42 8.44
CA GLN A 44 0.59 9.23 9.65
C GLN A 44 -0.14 8.45 10.76
N GLY A 45 -1.23 7.75 10.42
CA GLY A 45 -1.98 6.92 11.37
C GLY A 45 -1.16 5.74 11.86
N ALA A 46 -0.51 5.02 10.97
CA ALA A 46 0.34 3.88 11.28
C ALA A 46 1.53 4.26 12.18
N PHE A 47 2.21 5.38 11.88
CA PHE A 47 3.32 5.88 12.72
C PHE A 47 2.86 6.07 14.17
N VAL A 48 1.73 6.77 14.38
CA VAL A 48 1.20 7.00 15.73
C VAL A 48 0.86 5.69 16.42
N ALA A 49 0.14 4.79 15.74
CA ALA A 49 -0.28 3.51 16.30
C ALA A 49 0.93 2.64 16.69
N GLU A 50 1.87 2.45 15.77
CA GLU A 50 3.01 1.56 15.94
C GLU A 50 4.01 2.07 16.99
N MET A 51 4.24 3.39 17.04
CA MET A 51 5.05 4.01 18.09
C MET A 51 4.42 3.84 19.47
N MET A 52 3.10 3.94 19.57
CA MET A 52 2.40 3.73 20.85
C MET A 52 2.42 2.26 21.27
N VAL A 53 2.28 1.32 20.33
CA VAL A 53 2.39 -0.11 20.61
C VAL A 53 3.81 -0.47 21.09
N ASN A 54 4.85 0.08 20.47
CA ASN A 54 6.23 -0.12 20.93
C ASN A 54 6.46 0.41 22.36
N LYS A 55 5.98 1.63 22.66
CA LYS A 55 6.06 2.20 24.02
C LYS A 55 5.27 1.39 25.04
N LEU A 56 4.13 0.83 24.63
CA LEU A 56 3.32 -0.02 25.51
C LEU A 56 4.01 -1.35 25.76
N ALA A 57 4.63 -1.98 24.74
CA ALA A 57 5.42 -3.19 24.88
C ALA A 57 6.59 -2.99 25.87
N GLU A 58 7.32 -1.88 25.71
CA GLU A 58 8.39 -1.50 26.64
C GLU A 58 7.88 -1.33 28.09
N ALA A 59 6.78 -0.63 28.29
CA ALA A 59 6.18 -0.40 29.61
C ALA A 59 5.62 -1.68 30.27
N LEU A 60 5.24 -2.66 29.45
CA LEU A 60 4.74 -3.97 29.92
C LEU A 60 5.86 -5.01 30.05
N GLU A 61 7.10 -4.67 29.69
CA GLU A 61 8.22 -5.61 29.61
C GLU A 61 7.87 -6.83 28.74
N MET A 62 7.15 -6.59 27.63
CA MET A 62 6.68 -7.60 26.70
C MET A 62 7.37 -7.45 25.34
N ASP A 63 7.63 -8.57 24.67
CA ASP A 63 8.13 -8.53 23.29
C ASP A 63 7.15 -7.76 22.38
N PRO A 64 7.63 -6.86 21.50
CA PRO A 64 6.76 -6.05 20.66
C PRO A 64 5.95 -6.84 19.63
N VAL A 65 6.42 -8.01 19.21
CA VAL A 65 5.66 -8.92 18.32
C VAL A 65 4.59 -9.65 19.13
N GLU A 66 4.92 -10.12 20.34
CA GLU A 66 3.94 -10.76 21.23
C GLU A 66 2.77 -9.84 21.55
N LEU A 67 3.04 -8.56 21.87
CA LEU A 67 1.98 -7.59 22.13
C LEU A 67 1.09 -7.39 20.90
N ARG A 68 1.68 -7.33 19.71
CA ARG A 68 0.94 -7.22 18.45
C ARG A 68 0.07 -8.44 18.20
N MET A 69 0.63 -9.62 18.26
CA MET A 69 -0.08 -10.89 18.00
C MET A 69 -1.25 -11.13 18.95
N LYS A 70 -1.16 -10.64 20.20
CA LYS A 70 -2.30 -10.69 21.16
C LYS A 70 -3.46 -9.78 20.80
N ASN A 71 -3.23 -8.73 20.01
CA ASN A 71 -4.23 -7.69 19.75
C ASN A 71 -4.56 -7.50 18.28
N ILE A 72 -3.86 -8.19 17.38
CA ILE A 72 -3.98 -8.00 15.94
C ILE A 72 -5.39 -8.41 15.43
N LEU A 73 -5.86 -7.68 14.43
CA LEU A 73 -7.11 -8.04 13.74
C LEU A 73 -6.96 -9.39 13.02
N HIS A 74 -7.96 -10.21 13.13
CA HIS A 74 -8.11 -11.49 12.44
C HIS A 74 -9.50 -11.58 11.80
N GLU A 75 -9.78 -12.66 11.12
CA GLU A 75 -11.09 -12.81 10.46
C GLU A 75 -12.24 -12.74 11.48
N GLY A 76 -13.17 -11.82 11.23
CA GLY A 76 -14.31 -11.55 12.12
C GLY A 76 -14.08 -10.47 13.17
N SER A 77 -12.83 -10.04 13.41
CA SER A 77 -12.53 -8.90 14.29
C SER A 77 -13.15 -7.61 13.77
N LEU A 78 -13.56 -6.75 14.69
CA LEU A 78 -14.10 -5.44 14.36
C LEU A 78 -13.01 -4.38 14.34
N MET A 79 -12.97 -3.62 13.27
CA MET A 79 -12.20 -2.38 13.21
C MET A 79 -12.75 -1.33 14.17
N SER A 80 -12.00 -0.24 14.37
CA SER A 80 -12.42 0.94 15.15
C SER A 80 -13.77 1.53 14.69
N VAL A 81 -14.17 1.30 13.46
CA VAL A 81 -15.47 1.71 12.88
C VAL A 81 -16.59 0.68 13.10
N GLN A 82 -16.39 -0.26 13.99
CA GLN A 82 -17.37 -1.28 14.42
C GLN A 82 -17.92 -2.15 13.27
N THR A 83 -17.13 -2.34 12.24
CA THR A 83 -17.40 -3.26 11.12
C THR A 83 -16.19 -4.15 10.90
N PRO A 84 -16.37 -5.39 10.40
CA PRO A 84 -15.27 -6.25 10.03
C PRO A 84 -14.45 -5.63 8.91
N LEU A 85 -13.17 -6.05 8.79
CA LEU A 85 -12.39 -5.81 7.59
C LEU A 85 -13.13 -6.38 6.37
N THR A 86 -13.25 -5.59 5.31
CA THR A 86 -13.77 -6.09 4.03
C THR A 86 -12.65 -6.82 3.27
N GLY A 87 -12.96 -7.99 2.76
CA GLY A 87 -11.97 -8.91 2.18
C GLY A 87 -11.41 -9.86 3.24
N ASN A 88 -10.29 -10.49 2.93
CA ASN A 88 -9.61 -11.39 3.87
C ASN A 88 -8.81 -10.60 4.91
N ALA A 89 -9.00 -10.89 6.18
CA ALA A 89 -8.16 -10.37 7.25
C ALA A 89 -6.94 -11.27 7.41
N THR A 90 -5.83 -10.92 6.75
CA THR A 90 -4.59 -11.72 6.75
C THR A 90 -3.43 -11.01 7.43
N ILE A 91 -3.70 -9.93 8.15
CA ILE A 91 -2.64 -9.15 8.82
C ILE A 91 -1.93 -9.95 9.91
N ASP A 92 -2.61 -10.86 10.57
CA ASP A 92 -2.04 -11.83 11.51
C ASP A 92 -0.97 -12.69 10.84
N LYS A 93 -1.30 -13.33 9.71
CA LYS A 93 -0.39 -14.18 8.93
C LYS A 93 0.79 -13.41 8.34
N VAL A 94 0.54 -12.19 7.87
CA VAL A 94 1.58 -11.29 7.36
C VAL A 94 2.55 -10.89 8.47
N THR A 95 2.04 -10.60 9.65
CA THR A 95 2.85 -10.26 10.85
C THR A 95 3.65 -11.46 11.33
N GLU A 96 3.03 -12.63 11.46
CA GLU A 96 3.67 -13.89 11.79
C GLU A 96 4.82 -14.20 10.84
N ARG A 97 4.56 -14.20 9.54
CA ARG A 97 5.59 -14.49 8.53
C ARG A 97 6.76 -13.50 8.58
N CYS A 98 6.48 -12.21 8.76
CA CYS A 98 7.51 -11.19 8.86
C CYS A 98 8.40 -11.40 10.11
N ALA A 99 7.78 -11.75 11.24
CA ALA A 99 8.47 -12.02 12.48
C ALA A 99 9.40 -13.24 12.37
N GLU A 100 8.89 -14.36 11.82
CA GLU A 100 9.68 -15.56 11.59
C GLU A 100 10.91 -15.29 10.71
N GLU A 101 10.73 -14.57 9.61
CA GLU A 101 11.82 -14.22 8.68
C GLU A 101 12.88 -13.31 9.31
N ALA A 102 12.51 -12.58 10.36
CA ALA A 102 13.40 -11.69 11.09
C ALA A 102 14.02 -12.31 12.36
N GLY A 103 13.71 -13.56 12.67
CA GLY A 103 14.31 -14.31 13.78
C GLY A 103 13.51 -14.27 15.07
N TRP A 104 12.22 -13.95 15.02
CA TRP A 104 11.30 -14.25 16.11
C TRP A 104 10.80 -15.69 16.01
N GLU A 105 10.57 -16.31 17.14
CA GLU A 105 9.96 -17.63 17.24
C GLU A 105 8.75 -17.59 18.18
N ASN A 106 7.71 -18.33 17.83
CA ASN A 106 6.56 -18.54 18.71
C ASN A 106 6.86 -19.72 19.62
N THR A 107 7.16 -19.43 20.88
CA THR A 107 7.54 -20.39 21.92
C THR A 107 6.35 -20.71 22.85
N ASP A 108 6.52 -21.65 23.77
CA ASP A 108 5.52 -21.93 24.84
C ASP A 108 5.22 -20.71 25.73
N LYS A 109 6.07 -19.66 25.67
CA LYS A 109 5.92 -18.41 26.43
C LYS A 109 5.36 -17.26 25.60
N GLY A 110 5.14 -17.47 24.31
CA GLY A 110 4.74 -16.50 23.32
C GLY A 110 5.86 -16.16 22.33
N TRP A 111 5.69 -15.11 21.57
CA TRP A 111 6.68 -14.63 20.60
C TRP A 111 7.88 -14.01 21.30
N ASP A 112 9.07 -14.39 20.86
CA ASP A 112 10.34 -13.89 21.41
C ASP A 112 11.41 -13.79 20.31
N LEU A 113 12.23 -12.75 20.37
CA LEU A 113 13.32 -12.53 19.41
C LEU A 113 14.54 -13.38 19.80
N VAL A 114 14.66 -14.56 19.20
CA VAL A 114 15.75 -15.51 19.50
C VAL A 114 17.06 -15.19 18.78
N SER A 115 16.99 -14.42 17.71
CA SER A 115 18.14 -14.01 16.88
C SER A 115 18.41 -12.52 16.93
N ALA A 116 18.40 -11.93 18.13
CA ALA A 116 18.67 -10.51 18.31
C ALA A 116 20.04 -10.08 17.74
N PRO A 117 20.14 -8.96 16.99
CA PRO A 117 21.42 -8.44 16.54
C PRO A 117 22.32 -8.09 17.73
N LYS A 118 23.60 -8.43 17.63
CA LYS A 118 24.57 -8.20 18.69
C LYS A 118 25.37 -6.93 18.40
N ASN A 119 25.68 -6.19 19.45
CA ASN A 119 26.62 -5.08 19.37
C ASN A 119 28.04 -5.61 19.12
N ASP A 120 28.83 -4.83 18.40
CA ASP A 120 30.25 -5.09 18.20
C ASP A 120 31.02 -4.74 19.50
N GLU A 121 31.71 -5.74 20.10
CA GLU A 121 32.47 -5.53 21.32
C GLU A 121 33.77 -4.75 21.07
N GLU A 122 34.33 -4.84 19.84
CA GLU A 122 35.54 -4.11 19.45
C GLU A 122 35.25 -2.64 19.12
N ASN A 123 34.02 -2.34 18.70
CA ASN A 123 33.57 -1.01 18.35
C ASN A 123 32.34 -0.59 19.19
N PRO A 124 32.53 -0.28 20.46
CA PRO A 124 31.42 -0.05 21.40
C PRO A 124 30.54 1.18 21.10
N HIS A 125 30.98 2.07 20.20
CA HIS A 125 30.22 3.19 19.68
C HIS A 125 29.16 2.75 18.64
N LEU A 126 29.30 1.59 18.03
CA LEU A 126 28.34 1.00 17.11
C LEU A 126 27.25 0.27 17.92
N LYS A 127 26.01 0.72 17.78
CA LYS A 127 24.84 0.13 18.48
C LYS A 127 23.86 -0.44 17.50
N ARG A 128 23.60 -1.75 17.65
CA ARG A 128 22.63 -2.48 16.85
C ARG A 128 21.25 -2.42 17.47
N GLY A 129 20.23 -2.33 16.61
CA GLY A 129 18.85 -2.35 17.03
C GLY A 129 17.97 -2.94 15.95
N ILE A 130 16.84 -3.50 16.37
CA ILE A 130 15.83 -4.06 15.47
C ILE A 130 14.46 -3.46 15.84
N GLY A 131 13.70 -3.06 14.83
CA GLY A 131 12.37 -2.53 14.99
C GLY A 131 11.35 -3.29 14.16
N PHE A 132 10.14 -3.46 14.70
CA PHE A 132 9.01 -4.13 14.05
C PHE A 132 7.82 -3.17 13.94
N ALA A 133 7.15 -3.18 12.79
CA ALA A 133 5.89 -2.48 12.58
C ALA A 133 4.99 -3.27 11.62
N CYS A 134 3.67 -3.14 11.80
CA CYS A 134 2.70 -3.69 10.87
C CYS A 134 1.59 -2.69 10.55
N GLY A 135 0.87 -2.93 9.47
CA GLY A 135 -0.14 -1.99 9.04
C GLY A 135 -1.08 -2.54 7.97
N PHE A 136 -2.15 -1.82 7.76
CA PHE A 136 -3.08 -2.08 6.66
C PHE A 136 -3.41 -0.78 5.95
N LYS A 137 -3.76 -0.87 4.68
CA LYS A 137 -4.13 0.30 3.88
C LYS A 137 -5.29 -0.03 2.96
N ASN A 138 -6.29 0.83 2.99
CA ASN A 138 -7.47 0.73 2.16
C ASN A 138 -7.21 0.92 0.67
N THR A 139 -8.06 0.29 -0.14
CA THR A 139 -8.17 0.51 -1.58
C THR A 139 -9.32 1.48 -1.85
N GLY A 140 -9.06 2.52 -2.64
CA GLY A 140 -10.05 3.50 -3.06
C GLY A 140 -10.21 4.72 -2.17
N PHE A 141 -11.16 5.59 -2.54
CA PHE A 141 -11.41 6.89 -1.91
C PHE A 141 -12.18 6.81 -0.60
N SER A 142 -12.88 5.73 -0.34
CA SER A 142 -13.56 5.48 0.94
C SER A 142 -14.82 6.31 1.25
N PHE A 143 -15.48 5.96 2.34
CA PHE A 143 -16.53 6.75 3.02
C PHE A 143 -17.66 7.21 2.12
N GLY A 144 -18.27 6.29 1.36
CA GLY A 144 -19.44 6.54 0.53
C GLY A 144 -19.12 7.01 -0.90
N TYR A 145 -17.84 7.14 -1.27
CA TYR A 145 -17.51 7.37 -2.66
C TYR A 145 -17.81 6.14 -3.50
N GLN A 146 -18.57 6.29 -4.59
CA GLN A 146 -18.84 5.20 -5.52
C GLN A 146 -17.65 5.00 -6.45
N GLU A 147 -16.85 4.00 -6.13
CA GLU A 147 -15.74 3.59 -6.97
C GLU A 147 -16.22 2.97 -8.28
N ASN A 148 -15.59 3.37 -9.37
CA ASN A 148 -15.92 2.88 -10.71
C ASN A 148 -14.69 2.92 -11.61
N SER A 149 -14.76 2.17 -12.72
CA SER A 149 -13.80 2.25 -13.81
C SER A 149 -14.49 1.82 -15.11
N TRP A 150 -14.06 2.40 -16.23
CA TRP A 150 -14.52 2.03 -17.56
C TRP A 150 -13.36 1.47 -18.37
N ALA A 151 -13.65 0.49 -19.21
CA ALA A 151 -12.73 -0.03 -20.21
C ALA A 151 -13.47 -0.41 -21.49
N LYS A 152 -12.77 -0.36 -22.62
CA LYS A 152 -13.20 -0.92 -23.89
C LYS A 152 -12.13 -1.89 -24.38
N VAL A 153 -12.56 -3.05 -24.87
CA VAL A 153 -11.69 -4.06 -25.47
C VAL A 153 -12.16 -4.35 -26.89
N GLU A 154 -11.22 -4.36 -27.83
CA GLU A 154 -11.42 -4.71 -29.22
C GLU A 154 -10.58 -5.93 -29.56
N ILE A 155 -11.19 -6.93 -30.21
CA ILE A 155 -10.53 -8.14 -30.72
C ILE A 155 -10.58 -8.10 -32.24
N HIS A 156 -9.41 -8.16 -32.87
CA HIS A 156 -9.24 -8.12 -34.31
C HIS A 156 -8.59 -9.43 -34.80
N GLY A 157 -8.94 -9.82 -36.04
CA GLY A 157 -8.51 -11.02 -36.75
C GLY A 157 -9.67 -11.68 -37.46
N ASP A 158 -9.42 -12.77 -38.16
CA ASP A 158 -10.43 -13.56 -38.88
C ASP A 158 -10.75 -14.88 -38.16
N SER A 159 -9.91 -15.90 -38.33
CA SER A 159 -10.07 -17.21 -37.68
C SER A 159 -9.38 -17.32 -36.32
N GLU A 160 -8.41 -16.50 -36.09
CA GLU A 160 -7.65 -16.41 -34.82
C GLU A 160 -7.53 -14.94 -34.37
N ILE A 161 -7.34 -14.76 -33.06
CA ILE A 161 -7.09 -13.45 -32.49
C ILE A 161 -5.68 -13.01 -32.91
N GLU A 162 -5.61 -11.97 -33.74
CA GLU A 162 -4.37 -11.41 -34.25
C GLU A 162 -3.90 -10.20 -33.42
N ARG A 163 -4.86 -9.39 -32.97
CA ARG A 163 -4.61 -8.17 -32.20
C ARG A 163 -5.74 -7.89 -31.21
N VAL A 164 -5.37 -7.41 -30.03
CA VAL A 164 -6.30 -6.95 -28.99
C VAL A 164 -5.96 -5.51 -28.65
N VAL A 165 -6.95 -4.62 -28.65
CA VAL A 165 -6.76 -3.23 -28.24
C VAL A 165 -7.55 -2.97 -26.97
N VAL A 166 -6.87 -2.52 -25.90
CA VAL A 166 -7.49 -2.13 -24.64
C VAL A 166 -7.45 -0.61 -24.49
N HIS A 167 -8.63 0.00 -24.36
CA HIS A 167 -8.79 1.42 -24.09
C HIS A 167 -9.09 1.63 -22.62
N HIS A 168 -8.29 2.48 -21.96
CA HIS A 168 -8.47 2.77 -20.55
C HIS A 168 -7.80 4.11 -20.16
N GLY A 169 -8.48 4.93 -19.36
CA GLY A 169 -7.99 6.25 -18.94
C GLY A 169 -7.03 6.24 -17.74
N ALA A 170 -6.36 5.14 -17.45
CA ALA A 170 -5.36 5.09 -16.38
C ALA A 170 -4.10 5.87 -16.76
N ALA A 171 -3.65 6.77 -15.87
CA ALA A 171 -2.33 7.35 -15.98
C ALA A 171 -1.25 6.41 -15.46
N ASP A 172 -0.13 6.34 -16.14
CA ASP A 172 1.08 5.66 -15.67
C ASP A 172 2.17 6.71 -15.44
N VAL A 173 2.65 6.79 -14.21
CA VAL A 173 3.73 7.69 -13.78
C VAL A 173 4.98 6.90 -13.37
N GLY A 174 5.12 5.68 -13.90
CA GLY A 174 6.19 4.74 -13.61
C GLY A 174 5.80 3.60 -12.68
N GLN A 175 4.51 3.52 -12.24
CA GLN A 175 4.03 2.44 -11.37
C GLN A 175 3.59 1.18 -12.13
N GLY A 176 3.58 1.19 -13.48
CA GLY A 176 3.31 0.02 -14.29
C GLY A 176 1.84 -0.30 -14.51
N ALA A 177 0.93 0.68 -14.39
CA ALA A 177 -0.51 0.48 -14.56
C ALA A 177 -0.86 -0.04 -15.97
N HIS A 178 -0.25 0.51 -17.02
CA HIS A 178 -0.53 0.09 -18.39
C HIS A 178 -0.14 -1.38 -18.62
N THR A 179 1.00 -1.81 -18.08
CA THR A 179 1.44 -3.21 -18.18
C THR A 179 0.44 -4.19 -17.58
N VAL A 180 -0.04 -3.93 -16.35
CA VAL A 180 -1.00 -4.84 -15.71
C VAL A 180 -2.38 -4.79 -16.37
N ILE A 181 -2.78 -3.66 -16.95
CA ILE A 181 -4.01 -3.54 -17.74
C ILE A 181 -3.93 -4.39 -19.01
N MET A 182 -2.81 -4.34 -19.73
CA MET A 182 -2.58 -5.19 -20.90
C MET A 182 -2.53 -6.68 -20.54
N GLN A 183 -1.89 -7.04 -19.40
CA GLN A 183 -1.89 -8.41 -18.90
C GLN A 183 -3.31 -8.91 -18.60
N ALA A 184 -4.14 -8.06 -17.98
CA ALA A 184 -5.54 -8.41 -17.70
C ALA A 184 -6.37 -8.54 -18.97
N ALA A 185 -6.15 -7.70 -19.98
CA ALA A 185 -6.82 -7.83 -21.29
C ALA A 185 -6.43 -9.14 -22.00
N ALA A 186 -5.14 -9.47 -22.00
CA ALA A 186 -4.62 -10.73 -22.55
C ALA A 186 -5.28 -11.95 -21.88
N GLU A 187 -5.30 -11.97 -20.53
CA GLU A 187 -5.94 -13.06 -19.75
C GLU A 187 -7.44 -13.14 -20.03
N ALA A 188 -8.14 -12.01 -20.12
CA ALA A 188 -9.59 -11.98 -20.31
C ALA A 188 -10.06 -12.53 -21.66
N VAL A 189 -9.25 -12.40 -22.70
CA VAL A 189 -9.59 -12.87 -24.05
C VAL A 189 -8.81 -14.13 -24.48
N GLY A 190 -7.92 -14.64 -23.60
CA GLY A 190 -7.10 -15.82 -23.90
C GLY A 190 -6.05 -15.57 -24.99
N ALA A 191 -5.59 -14.33 -25.16
CA ALA A 191 -4.57 -13.96 -26.14
C ALA A 191 -3.18 -13.87 -25.49
N SER A 192 -2.13 -13.97 -26.31
CA SER A 192 -0.76 -13.69 -25.88
C SER A 192 -0.56 -12.20 -25.65
N TYR A 193 0.25 -11.83 -24.64
CA TYR A 193 0.50 -10.42 -24.25
C TYR A 193 1.06 -9.56 -25.38
N ASP A 194 1.89 -10.13 -26.25
CA ASP A 194 2.49 -9.44 -27.40
C ASP A 194 1.47 -9.01 -28.47
N LYS A 195 0.27 -9.57 -28.44
CA LYS A 195 -0.85 -9.17 -29.31
C LYS A 195 -1.68 -8.02 -28.73
N VAL A 196 -1.40 -7.57 -27.50
CA VAL A 196 -2.20 -6.53 -26.80
C VAL A 196 -1.56 -5.16 -26.96
N GLU A 197 -2.38 -4.20 -27.37
CA GLU A 197 -2.02 -2.78 -27.47
C GLU A 197 -2.84 -1.96 -26.47
N PHE A 198 -2.20 -0.98 -25.82
CA PHE A 198 -2.85 -0.04 -24.91
C PHE A 198 -3.14 1.27 -25.61
N VAL A 199 -4.35 1.79 -25.40
CA VAL A 199 -4.79 3.10 -25.87
C VAL A 199 -5.38 3.86 -24.69
N GLY A 200 -4.75 4.94 -24.24
CA GLY A 200 -5.22 5.64 -23.05
C GLY A 200 -4.67 7.04 -22.82
N GLU A 201 -3.72 7.47 -23.63
CA GLU A 201 -3.10 8.80 -23.51
C GLU A 201 -3.90 9.92 -24.21
N ASP A 202 -4.99 9.57 -24.85
CA ASP A 202 -5.89 10.48 -25.56
C ASP A 202 -7.23 10.58 -24.81
N SER A 203 -7.59 11.79 -24.37
CA SER A 203 -8.80 12.05 -23.61
C SER A 203 -10.10 11.81 -24.40
N ASP A 204 -10.03 11.82 -25.72
CA ASP A 204 -11.20 11.61 -26.57
C ASP A 204 -11.59 10.13 -26.66
N ILE A 205 -10.62 9.23 -26.51
CA ILE A 205 -10.82 7.78 -26.70
C ILE A 205 -10.51 6.94 -25.46
N GLY A 206 -9.81 7.50 -24.46
CA GLY A 206 -9.42 6.79 -23.23
C GLY A 206 -10.57 6.54 -22.25
N GLY A 207 -11.69 7.21 -22.41
CA GLY A 207 -12.87 7.11 -21.55
C GLY A 207 -12.64 7.58 -20.11
N ASP A 208 -13.69 7.57 -19.29
CA ASP A 208 -13.61 7.93 -17.87
C ASP A 208 -13.42 6.67 -17.00
N SER A 209 -12.19 6.41 -16.64
CA SER A 209 -11.80 5.31 -15.73
C SER A 209 -11.62 5.78 -14.28
N GLY A 210 -11.90 7.04 -14.01
CA GLY A 210 -11.65 7.70 -12.73
C GLY A 210 -10.16 7.98 -12.47
N SER A 211 -9.86 8.60 -11.35
CA SER A 211 -8.50 9.03 -11.00
C SER A 211 -7.55 7.87 -10.72
N THR A 212 -6.33 7.95 -11.25
CA THR A 212 -5.21 7.09 -10.85
C THR A 212 -4.61 7.62 -9.54
N SER A 213 -5.24 7.29 -8.43
CA SER A 213 -4.88 7.72 -7.07
C SER A 213 -5.52 6.80 -6.03
N ALA A 214 -5.31 7.07 -4.74
CA ALA A 214 -5.95 6.34 -3.63
C ALA A 214 -5.76 4.81 -3.68
N SER A 215 -4.71 4.30 -4.31
CA SER A 215 -4.41 2.87 -4.49
C SER A 215 -5.57 2.08 -5.11
N ARG A 216 -6.31 2.70 -6.04
CA ARG A 216 -7.55 2.11 -6.59
C ARG A 216 -7.39 1.48 -7.97
N MET A 217 -6.40 1.95 -8.75
CA MET A 217 -6.41 1.72 -10.19
C MET A 217 -6.31 0.23 -10.54
N THR A 218 -5.37 -0.52 -9.99
CA THR A 218 -5.27 -1.97 -10.29
C THR A 218 -6.58 -2.70 -10.02
N PHE A 219 -7.18 -2.50 -8.84
CA PHE A 219 -8.44 -3.17 -8.49
C PHE A 219 -9.59 -2.78 -9.41
N MET A 220 -9.77 -1.48 -9.67
CA MET A 220 -10.91 -0.98 -10.45
C MET A 220 -10.73 -1.24 -11.95
N ALA A 221 -9.52 -1.00 -12.48
CA ALA A 221 -9.22 -1.19 -13.89
C ALA A 221 -9.33 -2.65 -14.31
N LEU A 222 -8.73 -3.56 -13.55
CA LEU A 222 -8.74 -4.96 -13.93
C LEU A 222 -10.15 -5.55 -13.96
N ASN A 223 -11.04 -5.12 -13.05
CA ASN A 223 -12.44 -5.53 -13.11
C ASN A 223 -13.18 -4.94 -14.31
N SER A 224 -12.88 -3.70 -14.73
CA SER A 224 -13.48 -3.13 -15.94
C SER A 224 -12.94 -3.78 -17.22
N VAL A 225 -11.62 -4.03 -17.28
CA VAL A 225 -10.96 -4.69 -18.43
C VAL A 225 -11.42 -6.13 -18.57
N LYS A 226 -11.48 -6.87 -17.46
CA LYS A 226 -12.03 -8.24 -17.46
C LYS A 226 -13.44 -8.28 -18.03
N GLY A 227 -14.34 -7.42 -17.51
CA GLY A 227 -15.74 -7.41 -17.99
C GLY A 227 -15.88 -6.96 -19.45
N ALA A 228 -15.03 -6.05 -19.94
CA ALA A 228 -15.00 -5.66 -21.34
C ALA A 228 -14.43 -6.78 -22.23
N GLY A 229 -13.35 -7.42 -21.79
CA GLY A 229 -12.71 -8.54 -22.49
C GLY A 229 -13.61 -9.74 -22.63
N GLU A 230 -14.26 -10.19 -21.54
CA GLU A 230 -15.21 -11.29 -21.56
C GLU A 230 -16.37 -11.04 -22.56
N ARG A 231 -16.94 -9.83 -22.55
CA ARG A 231 -17.99 -9.45 -23.50
C ARG A 231 -17.50 -9.33 -24.93
N ALA A 232 -16.27 -8.91 -25.15
CA ALA A 232 -15.68 -8.88 -26.49
C ALA A 232 -15.43 -10.31 -26.99
N LEU A 233 -14.98 -11.22 -26.10
CA LEU A 233 -14.77 -12.62 -26.42
C LEU A 233 -16.08 -13.34 -26.78
N GLU A 234 -17.18 -13.11 -26.05
CA GLU A 234 -18.51 -13.61 -26.40
C GLU A 234 -18.89 -13.22 -27.84
N LYS A 235 -18.72 -11.94 -28.21
CA LYS A 235 -18.97 -11.46 -29.58
C LYS A 235 -18.06 -12.11 -30.62
N TRP A 236 -16.79 -12.34 -30.24
CA TRP A 236 -15.83 -13.01 -31.10
C TRP A 236 -16.24 -14.45 -31.39
N GLU A 237 -16.73 -15.19 -30.39
CA GLU A 237 -17.27 -16.52 -30.51
C GLU A 237 -18.56 -16.58 -31.38
N ASP A 238 -19.35 -15.50 -31.33
CA ASP A 238 -20.52 -15.26 -32.19
C ASP A 238 -20.15 -14.78 -33.63
N GLU A 239 -18.87 -14.91 -34.01
CA GLU A 239 -18.34 -14.52 -35.33
C GLU A 239 -18.43 -13.02 -35.67
N VAL A 240 -18.59 -12.14 -34.70
CA VAL A 240 -18.56 -10.69 -34.91
C VAL A 240 -17.10 -10.21 -35.08
N ARG A 241 -16.83 -9.52 -36.19
CA ARG A 241 -15.48 -9.04 -36.56
C ARG A 241 -15.48 -7.56 -36.99
N PRO A 242 -14.69 -6.66 -36.37
CA PRO A 242 -14.01 -6.85 -35.09
C PRO A 242 -15.01 -6.99 -33.94
N ALA A 243 -14.63 -7.72 -32.88
CA ALA A 243 -15.45 -7.86 -31.69
C ALA A 243 -15.09 -6.76 -30.68
N ILE A 244 -16.02 -5.84 -30.45
CA ILE A 244 -15.79 -4.65 -29.62
C ILE A 244 -16.81 -4.64 -28.49
N ALA A 245 -16.33 -4.47 -27.25
CA ALA A 245 -17.20 -4.33 -26.10
C ALA A 245 -16.64 -3.33 -25.08
N GLU A 246 -17.57 -2.74 -24.35
CA GLU A 246 -17.30 -1.82 -23.24
C GLU A 246 -17.88 -2.37 -21.95
N TYR A 247 -17.23 -2.03 -20.84
CA TYR A 247 -17.74 -2.36 -19.54
C TYR A 247 -17.40 -1.26 -18.51
N LYS A 248 -18.41 -0.86 -17.77
CA LYS A 248 -18.24 0.02 -16.61
C LYS A 248 -18.39 -0.81 -15.34
N TYR A 249 -17.28 -1.00 -14.65
CA TYR A 249 -17.27 -1.64 -13.34
C TYR A 249 -17.73 -0.64 -12.28
N LEU A 250 -18.60 -1.08 -11.39
CA LEU A 250 -19.01 -0.37 -10.19
C LEU A 250 -18.64 -1.23 -8.98
N ALA A 251 -17.75 -0.73 -8.14
CA ALA A 251 -17.36 -1.46 -6.93
C ALA A 251 -18.50 -1.52 -5.89
N PRO A 252 -18.44 -2.43 -4.92
CA PRO A 252 -19.36 -2.46 -3.80
C PRO A 252 -19.47 -1.10 -3.11
N LYS A 253 -20.67 -0.77 -2.61
CA LYS A 253 -20.90 0.51 -1.95
C LYS A 253 -20.20 0.56 -0.60
N THR A 254 -19.56 1.69 -0.34
CA THR A 254 -19.05 2.06 0.99
C THR A 254 -20.01 3.04 1.67
N THR A 255 -19.84 3.27 2.97
CA THR A 255 -20.66 4.22 3.73
C THR A 255 -19.78 5.29 4.39
N PRO A 256 -20.28 6.53 4.55
CA PRO A 256 -19.63 7.51 5.41
C PRO A 256 -19.71 7.07 6.89
N TYR A 257 -18.99 7.78 7.76
CA TYR A 257 -19.20 7.61 9.20
C TYR A 257 -20.63 8.00 9.59
N ASP A 258 -21.25 7.14 10.37
CA ASP A 258 -22.47 7.48 11.08
C ASP A 258 -22.09 8.40 12.27
N PRO A 259 -22.62 9.63 12.33
CA PRO A 259 -22.22 10.60 13.35
C PRO A 259 -22.67 10.22 14.76
N GLU A 260 -23.66 9.35 14.92
CA GLU A 260 -24.18 8.94 16.22
C GLU A 260 -23.47 7.70 16.76
N THR A 261 -23.18 6.74 15.90
CA THR A 261 -22.62 5.43 16.28
C THR A 261 -21.16 5.26 15.94
N GLY A 262 -20.60 6.08 15.05
CA GLY A 262 -19.25 5.93 14.51
C GLY A 262 -19.10 4.75 13.54
N LYS A 263 -20.17 4.03 13.21
CA LYS A 263 -20.12 2.90 12.27
C LYS A 263 -19.87 3.34 10.85
N SER A 264 -19.11 2.54 10.13
CA SER A 264 -18.87 2.74 8.69
C SER A 264 -18.42 1.43 8.03
N ILE A 265 -18.80 1.25 6.77
CA ILE A 265 -18.11 0.33 5.84
C ILE A 265 -17.25 1.22 4.94
N PRO A 266 -16.04 1.59 5.39
CA PRO A 266 -15.32 2.70 4.77
C PRO A 266 -14.73 2.33 3.43
N ASN A 267 -14.36 1.08 3.20
CA ASN A 267 -13.57 0.66 2.03
C ASN A 267 -14.02 -0.68 1.46
N VAL A 268 -13.64 -0.93 0.21
CA VAL A 268 -13.98 -2.16 -0.52
C VAL A 268 -12.98 -3.30 -0.27
N ALA A 269 -11.72 -2.96 0.00
CA ALA A 269 -10.63 -3.91 0.26
C ALA A 269 -9.48 -3.24 0.99
N TYR A 270 -8.59 -4.05 1.55
CA TYR A 270 -7.36 -3.62 2.22
C TYR A 270 -6.18 -4.46 1.75
N GLY A 271 -5.00 -3.84 1.69
CA GLY A 271 -3.73 -4.54 1.65
C GLY A 271 -3.11 -4.52 3.04
N HIS A 272 -2.38 -5.56 3.39
CA HIS A 272 -1.74 -5.76 4.68
C HIS A 272 -0.23 -5.82 4.51
N CYS A 273 0.52 -5.30 5.48
CA CYS A 273 1.98 -5.37 5.49
C CYS A 273 2.54 -5.44 6.90
N ALA A 274 3.71 -6.06 7.02
CA ALA A 274 4.55 -5.97 8.20
C ALA A 274 6.00 -5.78 7.74
N GLN A 275 6.78 -5.03 8.52
CA GLN A 275 8.15 -4.69 8.19
C GLN A 275 9.05 -4.77 9.42
N VAL A 276 10.29 -5.19 9.17
CA VAL A 276 11.37 -5.19 10.14
C VAL A 276 12.55 -4.43 9.57
N ALA A 277 13.10 -3.54 10.39
CA ALA A 277 14.38 -2.87 10.13
C ALA A 277 15.40 -3.29 11.18
N ASP A 278 16.50 -3.89 10.75
CA ASP A 278 17.69 -4.18 11.55
C ASP A 278 18.77 -3.19 11.15
N LEU A 279 19.16 -2.34 12.09
CA LEU A 279 20.05 -1.23 11.83
C LEU A 279 21.16 -1.08 12.89
N GLU A 280 22.17 -0.30 12.54
CA GLU A 280 23.27 0.08 13.39
C GLU A 280 23.38 1.62 13.42
N VAL A 281 23.63 2.14 14.59
CA VAL A 281 23.88 3.56 14.82
C VAL A 281 25.30 3.75 15.33
N ASP A 282 26.08 4.56 14.62
CA ASP A 282 27.32 5.10 15.14
C ASP A 282 27.00 6.26 16.09
N THR A 283 27.20 6.05 17.39
CA THR A 283 26.88 7.05 18.42
C THR A 283 27.84 8.23 18.48
N GLU A 284 28.99 8.17 17.78
CA GLU A 284 29.95 9.27 17.68
C GLU A 284 29.59 10.23 16.55
N THR A 285 29.10 9.70 15.45
CA THR A 285 28.78 10.49 14.24
C THR A 285 27.29 10.71 14.03
N GLY A 286 26.45 9.85 14.60
CA GLY A 286 25.01 9.79 14.34
C GLY A 286 24.66 9.08 13.04
N HIS A 287 25.62 8.50 12.32
CA HIS A 287 25.36 7.77 11.08
C HIS A 287 24.55 6.50 11.37
N ILE A 288 23.54 6.25 10.52
CA ILE A 288 22.67 5.08 10.60
C ILE A 288 22.89 4.20 9.38
N HIS A 289 23.20 2.93 9.62
CA HIS A 289 23.32 1.92 8.58
C HIS A 289 22.23 0.87 8.73
N ILE A 290 21.46 0.62 7.66
CA ILE A 290 20.41 -0.41 7.65
C ILE A 290 20.98 -1.69 7.06
N HIS A 291 21.19 -2.69 7.90
CA HIS A 291 21.73 -3.99 7.49
C HIS A 291 20.69 -4.84 6.78
N ASN A 292 19.50 -4.94 7.38
CA ASN A 292 18.43 -5.77 6.85
C ASN A 292 17.10 -5.00 6.88
N MET A 293 16.37 -5.08 5.78
CA MET A 293 14.98 -4.67 5.69
C MET A 293 14.14 -5.85 5.21
N ILE A 294 13.16 -6.24 5.99
CA ILE A 294 12.24 -7.33 5.65
C ILE A 294 10.85 -6.73 5.51
N SER A 295 10.17 -7.06 4.43
CA SER A 295 8.80 -6.58 4.16
C SER A 295 7.94 -7.74 3.70
N THR A 296 6.93 -8.08 4.46
CA THR A 296 5.92 -9.08 4.11
C THR A 296 4.60 -8.39 3.82
N SER A 297 3.94 -8.75 2.73
CA SER A 297 2.71 -8.09 2.31
C SER A 297 1.70 -9.07 1.74
N ASP A 298 0.42 -8.84 2.03
CA ASP A 298 -0.69 -9.43 1.30
C ASP A 298 -1.45 -8.33 0.55
N LEU A 299 -1.40 -8.43 -0.76
CA LEU A 299 -2.00 -7.50 -1.70
C LEU A 299 -3.10 -8.17 -2.55
N GLY A 300 -3.51 -9.39 -2.19
CA GLY A 300 -4.40 -10.24 -2.98
C GLY A 300 -3.68 -10.91 -4.16
N LYS A 301 -4.41 -11.17 -5.26
CA LYS A 301 -3.82 -11.79 -6.45
C LYS A 301 -2.76 -10.88 -7.08
N VAL A 302 -1.51 -11.31 -7.03
CA VAL A 302 -0.38 -10.62 -7.66
C VAL A 302 -0.47 -10.79 -9.18
N ILE A 303 -0.58 -9.69 -9.90
CA ILE A 303 -0.69 -9.70 -11.37
C ILE A 303 0.70 -9.71 -12.01
N ASN A 304 1.62 -8.88 -11.50
CA ASN A 304 3.00 -8.80 -11.96
C ASN A 304 3.94 -8.82 -10.76
N PRO A 305 4.54 -9.98 -10.42
CA PRO A 305 5.40 -10.11 -9.23
C PRO A 305 6.57 -9.13 -9.22
N GLN A 306 7.25 -8.93 -10.34
CA GLN A 306 8.38 -8.03 -10.45
C GLN A 306 7.99 -6.57 -10.12
N GLN A 307 6.86 -6.12 -10.64
CA GLN A 307 6.36 -4.77 -10.36
C GLN A 307 5.91 -4.63 -8.89
N VAL A 308 5.33 -5.65 -8.30
CA VAL A 308 4.96 -5.64 -6.87
C VAL A 308 6.20 -5.47 -6.00
N VAL A 309 7.24 -6.27 -6.23
CA VAL A 309 8.53 -6.13 -5.52
C VAL A 309 9.08 -4.71 -5.66
N GLY A 310 9.16 -4.19 -6.89
CA GLY A 310 9.64 -2.82 -7.13
C GLY A 310 8.79 -1.75 -6.44
N GLN A 311 7.46 -1.94 -6.31
CA GLN A 311 6.59 -1.02 -5.57
C GLN A 311 6.82 -1.10 -4.05
N ILE A 312 7.06 -2.27 -3.49
CA ILE A 312 7.38 -2.46 -2.06
C ILE A 312 8.73 -1.83 -1.74
N GLU A 313 9.78 -2.15 -2.49
CA GLU A 313 11.12 -1.60 -2.30
C GLU A 313 11.14 -0.08 -2.44
N GLY A 314 10.57 0.46 -3.53
CA GLY A 314 10.50 1.89 -3.77
C GLY A 314 9.67 2.65 -2.72
N GLY A 315 8.58 2.05 -2.22
CA GLY A 315 7.79 2.63 -1.13
C GLY A 315 8.52 2.65 0.19
N THR A 316 9.24 1.59 0.50
CA THR A 316 10.03 1.47 1.74
C THR A 316 11.21 2.44 1.71
N LEU A 317 11.95 2.52 0.60
CA LEU A 317 13.07 3.45 0.47
C LEU A 317 12.61 4.91 0.59
N GLN A 318 11.46 5.26 0.03
CA GLN A 318 10.87 6.60 0.20
C GLN A 318 10.62 6.91 1.68
N MET A 319 10.15 5.94 2.46
CA MET A 319 9.90 6.15 3.90
C MET A 319 11.18 6.14 4.73
N ILE A 320 12.20 5.41 4.33
CA ILE A 320 13.56 5.50 4.93
C ILE A 320 14.10 6.92 4.74
N GLY A 321 14.00 7.49 3.54
CA GLY A 321 14.37 8.88 3.28
C GLY A 321 13.63 9.85 4.17
N HIS A 322 12.32 9.68 4.27
CA HIS A 322 11.47 10.54 5.10
C HIS A 322 11.77 10.43 6.62
N ALA A 323 12.22 9.26 7.07
CA ALA A 323 12.55 9.03 8.48
C ALA A 323 13.95 9.50 8.87
N LEU A 324 14.93 9.44 7.95
CA LEU A 324 16.35 9.58 8.30
C LEU A 324 17.06 10.78 7.63
N MET A 325 16.57 11.26 6.49
CA MET A 325 17.34 12.17 5.63
C MET A 325 16.61 13.44 5.22
N GLU A 326 15.32 13.30 4.83
CA GLU A 326 14.55 14.39 4.25
C GLU A 326 14.11 15.39 5.32
N ASP A 327 14.51 16.65 5.18
CA ASP A 327 14.06 17.73 6.05
C ASP A 327 13.71 18.96 5.22
N PHE A 328 12.44 19.34 5.23
CA PHE A 328 11.95 20.53 4.54
C PHE A 328 12.04 21.75 5.45
N ILE A 329 13.18 22.43 5.38
CA ILE A 329 13.47 23.60 6.24
C ILE A 329 13.02 24.89 5.55
N HIS A 330 12.24 25.69 6.24
CA HIS A 330 11.91 27.05 5.84
C HIS A 330 12.09 28.03 7.00
N GLN A 331 12.61 29.20 6.70
CA GLN A 331 12.84 30.26 7.67
C GLN A 331 12.39 31.59 7.05
N ASP A 332 11.64 32.36 7.82
CA ASP A 332 11.14 33.70 7.43
C ASP A 332 10.41 33.72 6.05
N GLY A 333 9.72 32.62 5.71
CA GLY A 333 9.00 32.44 4.45
C GLY A 333 9.86 31.96 3.28
N TYR A 334 11.15 31.71 3.49
CA TYR A 334 12.09 31.21 2.46
C TYR A 334 12.43 29.75 2.70
N VAL A 335 12.39 28.94 1.63
CA VAL A 335 12.82 27.54 1.66
C VAL A 335 14.34 27.49 1.67
N GLN A 336 14.93 26.86 2.69
CA GLN A 336 16.38 26.69 2.87
C GLN A 336 16.88 25.44 2.11
N THR A 337 16.04 24.41 2.02
CA THR A 337 16.35 23.13 1.35
C THR A 337 15.68 23.04 -0.03
N ALA A 338 15.96 24.03 -0.89
CA ALA A 338 15.33 24.18 -2.20
C ALA A 338 15.95 23.30 -3.31
N GLU A 339 17.14 22.79 -3.07
CA GLU A 339 17.93 22.01 -4.03
C GLU A 339 18.06 20.55 -3.57
N LEU A 340 18.23 19.59 -4.51
CA LEU A 340 18.50 18.20 -4.16
C LEU A 340 19.80 17.97 -3.39
N SER A 341 20.72 18.92 -3.43
CA SER A 341 21.94 18.94 -2.62
C SER A 341 21.70 19.32 -1.15
N THR A 342 20.55 19.87 -0.83
CA THR A 342 20.16 20.29 0.52
C THR A 342 18.93 19.58 1.05
N TYR A 343 17.97 19.24 0.17
CA TYR A 343 16.88 18.34 0.48
C TYR A 343 17.30 16.92 0.09
N LEU A 344 17.83 16.19 1.06
CA LEU A 344 18.49 14.91 0.84
C LEU A 344 17.47 13.79 0.67
N ILE A 345 17.24 13.34 -0.57
CA ILE A 345 16.52 12.10 -0.82
C ILE A 345 17.50 10.92 -0.87
N PRO A 346 17.09 9.69 -0.51
CA PRO A 346 17.94 8.53 -0.59
C PRO A 346 18.51 8.30 -1.99
N THR A 347 19.78 7.96 -2.03
CA THR A 347 20.49 7.55 -3.23
C THR A 347 20.65 6.03 -3.27
N VAL A 348 21.26 5.50 -4.33
CA VAL A 348 21.59 4.07 -4.41
C VAL A 348 22.55 3.60 -3.30
N LEU A 349 23.26 4.50 -2.65
CA LEU A 349 24.18 4.18 -1.55
C LEU A 349 23.47 4.06 -0.18
N ASP A 350 22.24 4.53 -0.08
CA ASP A 350 21.43 4.53 1.14
C ASP A 350 20.47 3.34 1.20
N ILE A 351 20.52 2.46 0.20
CA ILE A 351 19.71 1.24 0.15
C ILE A 351 20.16 0.27 1.24
N PRO A 352 19.24 -0.38 1.98
CA PRO A 352 19.60 -1.43 2.92
C PRO A 352 20.49 -2.49 2.30
N THR A 353 21.50 -2.98 3.03
CA THR A 353 22.44 -4.00 2.53
C THR A 353 21.72 -5.26 2.04
N ASN A 354 20.70 -5.67 2.79
CA ASN A 354 19.82 -6.77 2.41
C ASN A 354 18.36 -6.28 2.47
N PHE A 355 17.64 -6.46 1.36
CA PHE A 355 16.21 -6.20 1.30
C PHE A 355 15.50 -7.50 0.90
N LYS A 356 14.57 -7.94 1.75
CA LYS A 356 13.76 -9.15 1.54
C LYS A 356 12.28 -8.79 1.47
N THR A 357 11.60 -9.17 0.38
CA THR A 357 10.16 -8.99 0.17
C THR A 357 9.45 -10.31 -0.02
#